data_08f51f5ced00630641b4d2746e44cd5b
#
_entry.id   08f51f5ced00630641b4d2746e44cd5b
#
_cell.length_a   1.000
_cell.length_b   1.000
_cell.length_c   1.000
_cell.angle_alpha   90.00
_cell.angle_beta   90.00
_cell.angle_gamma   90.00
#
_symmetry.space_group_name_H-M   'P 1'
#
loop_
_entity.id
_entity.type
_entity.pdbx_description
1 polymer ?
#
loop_
_entity_poly.entity_id
_entity_poly.type
_entity_poly.pdbx_seq_one_letter_code
_entity_poly.pdbx_strand_id
1 'polypeptide(L)'
;MKFLFASDSFKGTLSSARIAELLTTAAKESFPDCICTSVETADGGEGTTDAVLCAVKGERIPLTVCGPLWKPTDCFYGKLDENRAIMEMAAASGLPLLSETERNPAKTTTYGTGEMIRDALNHGFRDISIAIGLSLIHISEP
;
A
#
# COMPACT_ATOMS: atom_id res chain seq x y z
N MET A 1 -27.67 -13.25 11.07
CA MET A 1 -27.45 -12.16 10.09
C MET A 1 -26.03 -12.26 9.54
N LYS A 2 -25.77 -11.85 8.28
CA LYS A 2 -24.42 -11.84 7.71
C LYS A 2 -24.02 -10.41 7.35
N PHE A 3 -22.83 -9.97 7.76
CA PHE A 3 -22.23 -8.69 7.41
C PHE A 3 -20.99 -8.92 6.58
N LEU A 4 -20.80 -8.11 5.55
CA LEU A 4 -19.57 -7.98 4.79
C LEU A 4 -19.05 -6.55 4.98
N PHE A 5 -17.85 -6.41 5.52
CA PHE A 5 -17.17 -5.14 5.66
C PHE A 5 -16.05 -5.05 4.61
N ALA A 6 -16.14 -4.06 3.73
CA ALA A 6 -15.18 -3.78 2.69
C ALA A 6 -14.89 -2.26 2.71
N SER A 7 -13.98 -1.84 3.60
CA SER A 7 -13.63 -0.44 3.75
C SER A 7 -12.17 -0.20 3.42
N ASP A 8 -11.90 0.91 2.78
CA ASP A 8 -10.56 1.45 2.65
C ASP A 8 -10.10 2.08 3.98
N SER A 9 -8.82 2.38 4.09
CA SER A 9 -8.23 3.09 5.23
C SER A 9 -8.74 4.52 5.32
N PHE A 10 -8.83 5.05 6.55
CA PHE A 10 -8.95 6.50 6.77
C PHE A 10 -7.54 7.06 6.87
N LYS A 11 -7.05 7.56 5.74
CA LYS A 11 -5.66 8.01 5.53
C LYS A 11 -5.11 8.82 6.72
N GLY A 12 -4.01 8.32 7.30
CA GLY A 12 -3.39 8.94 8.47
C GLY A 12 -4.09 8.71 9.82
N THR A 13 -5.20 7.92 9.88
CA THR A 13 -5.98 7.72 11.11
C THR A 13 -6.18 6.26 11.45
N LEU A 14 -6.86 5.49 10.60
CA LEU A 14 -7.20 4.08 10.83
C LEU A 14 -6.89 3.23 9.60
N SER A 15 -6.23 2.09 9.81
CA SER A 15 -6.05 1.09 8.74
C SER A 15 -7.36 0.36 8.44
N SER A 16 -7.50 -0.19 7.22
CA SER A 16 -8.64 -1.04 6.81
C SER A 16 -8.87 -2.20 7.77
N ALA A 17 -7.78 -2.85 8.23
CA ALA A 17 -7.84 -3.93 9.21
C ALA A 17 -8.45 -3.46 10.55
N ARG A 18 -8.04 -2.29 11.05
CA ARG A 18 -8.57 -1.74 12.30
C ARG A 18 -10.03 -1.34 12.19
N ILE A 19 -10.45 -0.79 11.05
CA ILE A 19 -11.85 -0.47 10.77
C ILE A 19 -12.68 -1.77 10.77
N ALA A 20 -12.21 -2.81 10.09
CA ALA A 20 -12.89 -4.10 10.03
C ALA A 20 -13.06 -4.74 11.43
N GLU A 21 -12.03 -4.64 12.28
CA GLU A 21 -12.08 -5.12 13.66
C GLU A 21 -13.15 -4.36 14.48
N LEU A 22 -13.15 -3.03 14.42
CA LEU A 22 -14.12 -2.19 15.13
C LEU A 22 -15.56 -2.46 14.68
N LEU A 23 -15.78 -2.56 13.36
CA LEU A 23 -17.09 -2.86 12.80
C LEU A 23 -17.56 -4.27 13.19
N THR A 24 -16.65 -5.25 13.20
CA THR A 24 -16.95 -6.61 13.64
C THR A 24 -17.35 -6.65 15.11
N THR A 25 -16.64 -5.91 15.96
CA THR A 25 -16.94 -5.82 17.41
C THR A 25 -18.33 -5.21 17.62
N ALA A 26 -18.59 -4.05 17.02
CA ALA A 26 -19.87 -3.36 17.15
C ALA A 26 -21.04 -4.20 16.59
N ALA A 27 -20.82 -4.90 15.48
CA ALA A 27 -21.85 -5.79 14.93
C ALA A 27 -22.19 -6.95 15.87
N LYS A 28 -21.18 -7.57 16.49
CA LYS A 28 -21.39 -8.65 17.46
C LYS A 28 -22.02 -8.20 18.77
N GLU A 29 -21.74 -6.99 19.22
CA GLU A 29 -22.42 -6.40 20.38
C GLU A 29 -23.91 -6.21 20.13
N SER A 30 -24.29 -5.77 18.92
CA SER A 30 -25.69 -5.53 18.55
C SER A 30 -26.42 -6.80 18.10
N PHE A 31 -25.69 -7.73 17.48
CA PHE A 31 -26.19 -8.97 16.90
C PHE A 31 -25.28 -10.14 17.25
N PRO A 32 -25.37 -10.72 18.46
CA PRO A 32 -24.40 -11.75 18.94
C PRO A 32 -24.22 -12.95 18.00
N ASP A 33 -25.25 -13.38 17.31
CA ASP A 33 -25.24 -14.54 16.40
C ASP A 33 -24.87 -14.15 14.94
N CYS A 34 -24.37 -12.95 14.70
CA CYS A 34 -24.02 -12.54 13.35
C CYS A 34 -22.71 -13.17 12.87
N ILE A 35 -22.64 -13.42 11.57
CA ILE A 35 -21.41 -13.80 10.86
C ILE A 35 -20.86 -12.55 10.21
N CYS A 36 -19.64 -12.18 10.57
CA CYS A 36 -18.94 -11.06 9.98
C CYS A 36 -17.81 -11.57 9.09
N THR A 37 -17.71 -11.02 7.90
CA THR A 37 -16.60 -11.23 6.96
C THR A 37 -16.04 -9.85 6.60
N SER A 38 -14.72 -9.70 6.60
CA SER A 38 -14.06 -8.48 6.19
C SER A 38 -13.17 -8.73 4.98
N VAL A 39 -13.12 -7.75 4.09
CA VAL A 39 -12.21 -7.70 2.94
C VAL A 39 -11.49 -6.37 2.99
N GLU A 40 -10.18 -6.42 3.01
CA GLU A 40 -9.38 -5.20 2.90
C GLU A 40 -9.46 -4.70 1.45
N THR A 41 -9.83 -3.44 1.29
CA THR A 41 -9.86 -2.77 0.00
C THR A 41 -8.80 -1.68 -0.03
N ALA A 42 -8.29 -1.39 -1.22
CA ALA A 42 -7.32 -0.34 -1.42
C ALA A 42 -7.57 0.37 -2.76
N ASP A 43 -7.23 1.64 -2.83
CA ASP A 43 -7.49 2.53 -3.97
C ASP A 43 -6.27 2.68 -4.92
N GLY A 44 -5.25 1.85 -4.75
CA GLY A 44 -3.99 1.97 -5.47
C GLY A 44 -2.96 2.84 -4.73
N GLY A 45 -3.28 3.36 -3.55
CA GLY A 45 -2.39 4.09 -2.68
C GLY A 45 -1.74 3.21 -1.61
N GLU A 46 -1.43 3.82 -0.47
CA GLU A 46 -0.83 3.15 0.70
C GLU A 46 -1.70 1.97 1.18
N GLY A 47 -1.06 0.81 1.38
CA GLY A 47 -1.70 -0.42 1.84
C GLY A 47 -2.23 -1.32 0.73
N THR A 48 -2.14 -0.93 -0.53
CA THR A 48 -2.58 -1.75 -1.68
C THR A 48 -1.80 -3.06 -1.77
N THR A 49 -0.47 -2.99 -1.63
CA THR A 49 0.38 -4.19 -1.66
C THR A 49 0.00 -5.16 -0.55
N ASP A 50 -0.22 -4.67 0.67
CA ASP A 50 -0.63 -5.49 1.80
C ASP A 50 -2.00 -6.14 1.61
N ALA A 51 -2.98 -5.40 1.13
CA ALA A 51 -4.31 -5.92 0.84
C ALA A 51 -4.26 -7.06 -0.20
N VAL A 52 -3.48 -6.88 -1.28
CA VAL A 52 -3.32 -7.92 -2.30
C VAL A 52 -2.55 -9.12 -1.75
N LEU A 53 -1.44 -8.92 -1.02
CA LEU A 53 -0.67 -10.01 -0.43
C LEU A 53 -1.52 -10.84 0.54
N CYS A 54 -2.36 -10.18 1.34
CA CYS A 54 -3.30 -10.86 2.23
C CYS A 54 -4.28 -11.75 1.45
N ALA A 55 -4.84 -11.24 0.34
CA ALA A 55 -5.81 -11.96 -0.47
C ALA A 55 -5.22 -13.18 -1.19
N VAL A 56 -3.98 -13.10 -1.69
CA VAL A 56 -3.33 -14.18 -2.46
C VAL A 56 -2.34 -15.01 -1.62
N LYS A 57 -2.12 -14.66 -0.35
CA LYS A 57 -1.09 -15.26 0.53
C LYS A 57 0.32 -15.12 -0.04
N GLY A 58 0.61 -13.96 -0.60
CA GLY A 58 1.92 -13.61 -1.13
C GLY A 58 2.93 -13.25 -0.04
N GLU A 59 4.15 -12.93 -0.45
CA GLU A 59 5.27 -12.63 0.44
C GLU A 59 5.77 -11.20 0.24
N ARG A 60 6.22 -10.55 1.32
CA ARG A 60 6.90 -9.25 1.24
C ARG A 60 8.38 -9.44 0.93
N ILE A 61 8.89 -8.67 -0.01
CA ILE A 61 10.32 -8.57 -0.31
C ILE A 61 10.80 -7.19 0.14
N PRO A 62 11.52 -7.11 1.27
CA PRO A 62 12.04 -5.85 1.79
C PRO A 62 13.28 -5.41 1.01
N LEU A 63 13.43 -4.10 0.83
CA LEU A 63 14.61 -3.49 0.24
C LEU A 63 14.78 -2.04 0.72
N THR A 64 15.98 -1.50 0.56
CA THR A 64 16.27 -0.09 0.79
C THR A 64 16.51 0.60 -0.54
N VAL A 65 15.80 1.68 -0.81
CA VAL A 65 15.88 2.45 -2.05
C VAL A 65 16.13 3.93 -1.78
N CYS A 66 16.35 4.70 -2.83
CA CYS A 66 16.41 6.15 -2.76
C CYS A 66 15.01 6.72 -2.48
N GLY A 67 14.82 7.33 -1.34
CA GLY A 67 13.58 8.02 -0.99
C GLY A 67 13.39 9.33 -1.74
N PRO A 68 12.26 10.02 -1.52
CA PRO A 68 11.87 11.19 -2.29
C PRO A 68 12.83 12.39 -2.14
N LEU A 69 13.58 12.46 -1.05
CA LEU A 69 14.57 13.51 -0.79
C LEU A 69 16.02 13.02 -0.97
N TRP A 70 16.25 12.01 -1.79
CA TRP A 70 17.57 11.43 -2.05
C TRP A 70 18.24 10.79 -0.82
N LYS A 71 17.43 10.39 0.17
CA LYS A 71 17.89 9.68 1.37
C LYS A 71 17.47 8.20 1.28
N PRO A 72 18.28 7.29 1.83
CA PRO A 72 17.89 5.88 1.93
C PRO A 72 16.55 5.75 2.65
N THR A 73 15.65 4.94 2.08
CA THR A 73 14.31 4.68 2.59
C THR A 73 14.05 3.18 2.51
N ASP A 74 13.68 2.58 3.63
CA ASP A 74 13.27 1.18 3.69
C ASP A 74 11.84 1.04 3.19
N CYS A 75 11.64 0.11 2.28
CA CYS A 75 10.35 -0.19 1.70
C CYS A 75 10.25 -1.69 1.39
N PHE A 76 9.17 -2.11 0.77
CA PHE A 76 9.00 -3.49 0.29
C PHE A 76 8.10 -3.49 -0.95
N TYR A 77 8.18 -4.58 -1.68
CA TYR A 77 7.18 -4.96 -2.68
C TYR A 77 6.68 -6.38 -2.42
N GLY A 78 5.59 -6.76 -3.06
CA GLY A 78 4.97 -8.06 -2.89
C GLY A 78 5.34 -9.04 -3.99
N LYS A 79 5.75 -10.27 -3.61
CA LYS A 79 5.79 -11.44 -4.48
C LYS A 79 4.42 -12.09 -4.47
N LEU A 80 3.74 -12.16 -5.61
CA LEU A 80 2.45 -12.84 -5.75
C LEU A 80 2.63 -14.30 -6.14
N ASP A 81 3.57 -14.57 -7.03
CA ASP A 81 4.03 -15.90 -7.44
C ASP A 81 5.44 -15.83 -8.07
N GLU A 82 5.87 -16.87 -8.76
CA GLU A 82 7.22 -16.95 -9.33
C GLU A 82 7.49 -15.92 -10.45
N ASN A 83 6.46 -15.33 -11.05
CA ASN A 83 6.60 -14.40 -12.18
C ASN A 83 6.00 -13.01 -11.87
N ARG A 84 5.08 -12.92 -10.89
CA ARG A 84 4.30 -11.71 -10.65
C ARG A 84 4.71 -11.02 -9.35
N ALA A 85 4.89 -9.70 -9.45
CA ALA A 85 5.12 -8.84 -8.31
C ALA A 85 4.12 -7.66 -8.31
N ILE A 86 3.87 -7.11 -7.12
CA ILE A 86 3.09 -5.88 -6.93
C ILE A 86 3.88 -4.92 -6.06
N MET A 87 3.83 -3.64 -6.39
CA MET A 87 4.50 -2.60 -5.62
C MET A 87 3.66 -1.32 -5.58
N GLU A 88 3.86 -0.56 -4.53
CA GLU A 88 3.29 0.77 -4.39
C GLU A 88 4.35 1.82 -4.69
N MET A 89 4.03 2.76 -5.57
CA MET A 89 4.88 3.93 -5.78
C MET A 89 5.03 4.74 -4.48
N ALA A 90 3.99 4.78 -3.66
CA ALA A 90 3.99 5.48 -2.38
C ALA A 90 5.01 4.93 -1.38
N ALA A 91 5.38 3.65 -1.45
CA ALA A 91 6.34 3.02 -0.54
C ALA A 91 7.76 3.62 -0.69
N ALA A 92 8.16 4.02 -1.90
CA ALA A 92 9.45 4.61 -2.20
C ALA A 92 9.41 6.12 -2.47
N SER A 93 8.25 6.65 -2.92
CA SER A 93 8.13 8.01 -3.45
C SER A 93 6.82 8.67 -3.05
N GLY A 94 6.24 8.26 -1.92
CA GLY A 94 4.92 8.72 -1.48
C GLY A 94 4.96 9.99 -0.61
N LEU A 95 3.82 10.68 -0.60
CA LEU A 95 3.57 11.82 0.28
C LEU A 95 3.75 11.53 1.78
N PRO A 96 3.40 10.32 2.29
CA PRO A 96 3.59 10.00 3.70
C PRO A 96 5.04 10.01 4.16
N LEU A 97 6.01 9.92 3.24
CA LEU A 97 7.43 9.98 3.53
C LEU A 97 7.97 11.41 3.76
N LEU A 98 7.11 12.42 3.59
CA LEU A 98 7.47 13.83 3.66
C LEU A 98 6.61 14.58 4.67
N SER A 99 7.25 15.44 5.45
CA SER A 99 6.55 16.48 6.20
C SER A 99 5.90 17.50 5.25
N GLU A 100 4.90 18.24 5.71
CA GLU A 100 4.20 19.23 4.87
C GLU A 100 5.14 20.25 4.25
N THR A 101 6.17 20.66 4.97
CA THR A 101 7.16 21.64 4.51
C THR A 101 8.14 21.10 3.46
N GLU A 102 8.27 19.78 3.37
CA GLU A 102 9.16 19.10 2.41
C GLU A 102 8.45 18.75 1.08
N ARG A 103 7.13 18.91 1.03
CA ARG A 103 6.32 18.59 -0.15
C ARG A 103 6.56 19.61 -1.26
N ASN A 104 7.59 19.37 -2.05
CA ASN A 104 7.95 20.21 -3.20
C ASN A 104 8.27 19.30 -4.41
N PRO A 105 7.38 19.20 -5.42
CA PRO A 105 7.59 18.31 -6.57
C PRO A 105 8.86 18.67 -7.38
N ALA A 106 9.33 19.90 -7.33
CA ALA A 106 10.59 20.29 -8.00
C ALA A 106 11.86 19.80 -7.29
N LYS A 107 11.75 19.33 -6.04
CA LYS A 107 12.88 18.86 -5.24
C LYS A 107 12.83 17.38 -4.91
N THR A 108 11.71 16.74 -5.18
CA THR A 108 11.47 15.33 -4.90
C THR A 108 11.70 14.46 -6.12
N THR A 109 11.93 13.16 -5.89
CA THR A 109 12.23 12.20 -6.95
C THR A 109 11.42 10.92 -6.79
N THR A 110 11.13 10.27 -7.89
CA THR A 110 10.57 8.91 -7.96
C THR A 110 11.64 7.87 -8.32
N TYR A 111 12.90 8.21 -8.19
CA TYR A 111 14.03 7.35 -8.53
C TYR A 111 13.96 6.00 -7.79
N GLY A 112 13.59 6.01 -6.49
CA GLY A 112 13.44 4.80 -5.70
C GLY A 112 12.37 3.83 -6.20
N THR A 113 11.28 4.34 -6.79
CA THR A 113 10.31 3.48 -7.48
C THR A 113 10.96 2.74 -8.65
N GLY A 114 11.82 3.41 -9.42
CA GLY A 114 12.62 2.77 -10.47
C GLY A 114 13.59 1.71 -9.93
N GLU A 115 14.16 1.94 -8.74
CA GLU A 115 15.01 0.95 -8.07
C GLU A 115 14.21 -0.28 -7.62
N MET A 116 12.98 -0.13 -7.11
CA MET A 116 12.09 -1.26 -6.80
C MET A 116 11.78 -2.09 -8.05
N ILE A 117 11.47 -1.44 -9.18
CA ILE A 117 11.22 -2.13 -10.45
C ILE A 117 12.47 -2.89 -10.90
N ARG A 118 13.64 -2.26 -10.84
CA ARG A 118 14.91 -2.90 -11.20
C ARG A 118 15.20 -4.10 -10.32
N ASP A 119 14.97 -4.01 -9.02
CA ASP A 119 15.16 -5.10 -8.07
C ASP A 119 14.24 -6.27 -8.39
N ALA A 120 12.95 -6.01 -8.60
CA ALA A 120 11.98 -7.03 -9.00
C ALA A 120 12.38 -7.73 -10.32
N LEU A 121 12.85 -6.97 -11.32
CA LEU A 121 13.35 -7.54 -12.57
C LEU A 121 14.59 -8.43 -12.35
N ASN A 122 15.50 -8.04 -11.46
CA ASN A 122 16.69 -8.81 -11.10
C ASN A 122 16.33 -10.11 -10.37
N HIS A 123 15.26 -10.11 -9.58
CA HIS A 123 14.69 -11.31 -8.95
C HIS A 123 13.92 -12.22 -9.93
N GLY A 124 13.80 -11.84 -11.19
CA GLY A 124 13.20 -12.66 -12.23
C GLY A 124 11.74 -12.38 -12.52
N PHE A 125 11.09 -11.47 -11.79
CA PHE A 125 9.70 -11.08 -12.07
C PHE A 125 9.58 -10.42 -13.44
N ARG A 126 8.51 -10.72 -14.18
CA ARG A 126 8.26 -10.19 -15.52
C ARG A 126 6.86 -9.59 -15.69
N ASP A 127 5.97 -9.85 -14.74
CA ASP A 127 4.64 -9.23 -14.64
C ASP A 127 4.62 -8.41 -13.36
N ILE A 128 4.75 -7.08 -13.50
CA ILE A 128 4.89 -6.16 -12.39
C ILE A 128 3.71 -5.20 -12.39
N SER A 129 2.88 -5.31 -11.35
CA SER A 129 1.78 -4.37 -11.10
C SER A 129 2.28 -3.22 -10.23
N ILE A 130 2.03 -1.98 -10.64
CA ILE A 130 2.43 -0.78 -9.91
C ILE A 130 1.18 -0.02 -9.51
N ALA A 131 0.96 0.10 -8.20
CA ALA A 131 -0.06 0.95 -7.61
C ALA A 131 0.47 2.39 -7.52
N ILE A 132 -0.20 3.33 -8.19
CA ILE A 132 0.32 4.70 -8.41
C ILE A 132 -0.37 5.77 -7.55
N GLY A 133 -1.24 5.40 -6.64
CA GLY A 133 -1.91 6.34 -5.72
C GLY A 133 -0.93 6.99 -4.74
N LEU A 134 -1.30 8.18 -4.22
CA LEU A 134 -0.53 8.96 -3.23
C LEU A 134 0.94 9.26 -3.61
N SER A 135 1.27 9.20 -4.90
CA SER A 135 2.61 9.55 -5.34
C SER A 135 2.83 11.08 -5.39
N LEU A 136 4.08 11.49 -5.26
CA LEU A 136 4.47 12.91 -5.34
C LEU A 136 4.17 13.58 -6.69
N ILE A 137 3.96 12.80 -7.74
CA ILE A 137 3.70 13.31 -9.09
C ILE A 137 2.24 13.79 -9.23
N HIS A 138 1.31 13.27 -8.45
CA HIS A 138 -0.12 13.60 -8.51
C HIS A 138 -0.51 14.86 -7.69
N ILE A 139 0.45 15.57 -7.09
CA ILE A 139 0.20 16.85 -6.39
C ILE A 139 -0.11 17.99 -7.38
N SER A 140 0.11 17.80 -8.67
CA SER A 140 -0.04 18.80 -9.69
C SER A 140 -1.40 18.81 -10.39
N GLU A 141 -2.38 18.09 -9.91
CA GLU A 141 -3.74 18.26 -10.42
C GLU A 141 -4.44 19.39 -9.67
N PRO A 142 -5.02 20.38 -10.41
CA PRO A 142 -5.69 21.52 -9.83
C PRO A 142 -7.01 21.15 -9.16
#